data_2e3b92c3b3e95e5c6ec55c0f862663ec
#
_entry.id   2e3b92c3b3e95e5c6ec55c0f862663ec
#
_cell.length_a   1.000
_cell.length_b   1.000
_cell.length_c   1.000
_cell.angle_alpha   90.00
_cell.angle_beta   90.00
_cell.angle_gamma   90.00
#
_symmetry.space_group_name_H-M   'P 1'
#
loop_
_entity.id
_entity.type
_entity.pdbx_description
1 polymer ?
#
loop_
_entity_poly.entity_id
_entity_poly.type
_entity_poly.pdbx_seq_one_letter_code
_entity_poly.pdbx_strand_id
1 'polypeptide(L)'
;DYILIDCMPSLGMMTINALVASDTVLIPVQAAYLPVKGLQQLIRTISMVKKRLNRKLTIHGILLTMVDFRTNYAKDIASRVRETYGSKISIFENVIPLSVKVAEASAEGKVFIVIVQMEKYLWLMKI
;
A
#
# COMPACT_ATOMS: atom_id res chain seq x y z
N ASP A 1 19.11 7.81 -4.72
CA ASP A 1 18.17 8.61 -3.93
C ASP A 1 16.75 8.29 -4.36
N TYR A 2 15.81 8.34 -3.42
CA TYR A 2 14.38 8.10 -3.66
C TYR A 2 13.57 9.33 -3.30
N ILE A 3 12.53 9.60 -4.08
CA ILE A 3 11.52 10.62 -3.79
C ILE A 3 10.20 9.89 -3.59
N LEU A 4 9.60 10.03 -2.39
CA LEU A 4 8.30 9.47 -2.06
C LEU A 4 7.25 10.58 -2.12
N ILE A 5 6.19 10.35 -2.90
CA ILE A 5 5.05 11.27 -3.02
C ILE A 5 3.87 10.63 -2.31
N ASP A 6 3.55 11.11 -1.11
CA ASP A 6 2.36 10.68 -0.39
C ASP A 6 1.12 11.37 -0.96
N CYS A 7 0.14 10.58 -1.38
CA CYS A 7 -1.05 11.07 -2.06
C CYS A 7 -2.29 10.95 -1.18
N MET A 8 -3.15 11.95 -1.24
CA MET A 8 -4.47 11.87 -0.60
C MET A 8 -5.29 10.70 -1.15
N PRO A 9 -6.18 10.09 -0.35
CA PRO A 9 -7.04 8.99 -0.78
C PRO A 9 -8.18 9.47 -1.70
N SER A 10 -7.83 10.21 -2.74
CA SER A 10 -8.76 10.72 -3.75
C SER A 10 -8.14 10.58 -5.14
N LEU A 11 -8.97 10.42 -6.16
CA LEU A 11 -8.54 10.34 -7.57
C LEU A 11 -8.61 11.71 -8.26
N GLY A 12 -8.33 12.78 -7.51
CA GLY A 12 -8.32 14.15 -8.00
C GLY A 12 -7.06 14.51 -8.81
N MET A 13 -6.97 15.76 -9.23
CA MET A 13 -5.86 16.28 -10.05
C MET A 13 -4.50 16.12 -9.39
N MET A 14 -4.41 16.26 -8.06
CA MET A 14 -3.15 16.09 -7.33
C MET A 14 -2.59 14.67 -7.47
N THR A 15 -3.46 13.65 -7.32
CA THR A 15 -3.08 12.25 -7.52
C THR A 15 -2.67 11.98 -8.97
N ILE A 16 -3.37 12.55 -9.95
CA ILE A 16 -3.00 12.43 -11.37
C ILE A 16 -1.63 13.07 -11.62
N ASN A 17 -1.36 14.26 -11.09
CA ASN A 17 -0.06 14.93 -11.22
C ASN A 17 1.07 14.10 -10.60
N ALA A 18 0.84 13.52 -9.42
CA ALA A 18 1.79 12.62 -8.78
C ALA A 18 2.10 11.40 -9.65
N LEU A 19 1.06 10.75 -10.20
CA LEU A 19 1.21 9.59 -11.10
C LEU A 19 1.96 9.95 -12.39
N VAL A 20 1.76 11.15 -12.91
CA VAL A 20 2.47 11.63 -14.11
C VAL A 20 3.95 11.86 -13.82
N ALA A 21 4.28 12.35 -12.63
CA ALA A 21 5.65 12.65 -12.21
C ALA A 21 6.43 11.42 -11.71
N SER A 22 5.74 10.30 -11.42
CA SER A 22 6.34 9.12 -10.80
C SER A 22 6.83 8.10 -11.82
N ASP A 23 7.86 7.33 -11.44
CA ASP A 23 8.33 6.17 -12.19
C ASP A 23 7.51 4.92 -11.81
N THR A 24 7.14 4.80 -10.54
CA THR A 24 6.47 3.62 -10.02
C THR A 24 5.46 3.96 -8.94
N VAL A 25 4.45 3.11 -8.77
CA VAL A 25 3.37 3.24 -7.77
C VAL A 25 3.40 2.06 -6.82
N LEU A 26 3.51 2.33 -5.53
CA LEU A 26 3.23 1.38 -4.47
C LEU A 26 1.80 1.63 -3.96
N ILE A 27 0.99 0.57 -3.87
CA ILE A 27 -0.42 0.67 -3.48
C ILE A 27 -0.62 0.04 -2.10
N PRO A 28 -0.64 0.82 -1.00
CA PRO A 28 -1.03 0.29 0.30
C PRO A 28 -2.53 0.05 0.33
N VAL A 29 -2.95 -1.14 0.78
CA VAL A 29 -4.36 -1.54 0.88
C VAL A 29 -4.63 -2.09 2.26
N GLN A 30 -5.55 -1.50 2.98
CA GLN A 30 -6.02 -2.05 4.24
C GLN A 30 -6.76 -3.37 3.98
N ALA A 31 -6.49 -4.39 4.82
CA ALA A 31 -7.15 -5.69 4.74
C ALA A 31 -8.60 -5.63 5.23
N ALA A 32 -9.46 -4.87 4.51
CA ALA A 32 -10.88 -4.68 4.77
C ALA A 32 -11.67 -4.65 3.45
N TYR A 33 -12.97 -4.89 3.51
CA TYR A 33 -13.82 -5.05 2.31
C TYR A 33 -13.94 -3.79 1.45
N LEU A 34 -14.14 -2.64 2.06
CA LEU A 34 -14.36 -1.38 1.34
C LEU A 34 -13.14 -0.91 0.53
N PRO A 35 -11.90 -0.93 1.09
CA PRO A 35 -10.70 -0.59 0.34
C PRO A 35 -10.48 -1.44 -0.91
N VAL A 36 -10.87 -2.72 -0.87
CA VAL A 36 -10.73 -3.62 -2.04
C VAL A 36 -11.61 -3.18 -3.21
N LYS A 37 -12.80 -2.64 -2.95
CA LYS A 37 -13.64 -2.05 -4.03
C LYS A 37 -13.01 -0.81 -4.66
N GLY A 38 -12.41 0.08 -3.85
CA GLY A 38 -11.71 1.27 -4.33
C GLY A 38 -10.47 0.96 -5.15
N LEU A 39 -9.80 -0.16 -4.87
CA LEU A 39 -8.61 -0.60 -5.56
C LEU A 39 -8.81 -0.77 -7.08
N GLN A 40 -9.96 -1.30 -7.49
CA GLN A 40 -10.27 -1.47 -8.92
C GLN A 40 -10.33 -0.12 -9.65
N GLN A 41 -10.92 0.89 -9.03
CA GLN A 41 -11.01 2.23 -9.61
C GLN A 41 -9.63 2.88 -9.69
N LEU A 42 -8.79 2.74 -8.66
CA LEU A 42 -7.42 3.22 -8.65
C LEU A 42 -6.59 2.58 -9.77
N ILE A 43 -6.63 1.26 -9.92
CA ILE A 43 -5.91 0.54 -10.98
C ILE A 43 -6.35 1.00 -12.37
N ARG A 44 -7.64 1.25 -12.58
CA ARG A 44 -8.15 1.84 -13.84
C ARG A 44 -7.56 3.23 -14.10
N THR A 45 -7.52 4.08 -13.08
CA THR A 45 -6.94 5.43 -13.17
C THR A 45 -5.45 5.37 -13.51
N ILE A 46 -4.68 4.53 -12.80
CA ILE A 46 -3.26 4.31 -13.10
C ILE A 46 -3.07 3.84 -14.56
N SER A 47 -3.90 2.92 -15.02
CA SER A 47 -3.86 2.41 -16.40
C SER A 47 -4.15 3.50 -17.43
N MET A 48 -5.09 4.41 -17.14
CA MET A 48 -5.38 5.56 -18.00
C MET A 48 -4.22 6.55 -18.04
N VAL A 49 -3.63 6.88 -16.90
CA VAL A 49 -2.45 7.74 -16.81
C VAL A 49 -1.29 7.12 -17.58
N LYS A 50 -1.02 5.84 -17.37
CA LYS A 50 0.03 5.11 -18.11
C LYS A 50 -0.15 5.19 -19.63
N LYS A 51 -1.37 5.02 -20.12
CA LYS A 51 -1.65 5.04 -21.56
C LYS A 51 -1.55 6.42 -22.20
N ARG A 52 -1.96 7.46 -21.48
CA ARG A 52 -2.17 8.79 -22.05
C ARG A 52 -1.11 9.82 -21.67
N LEU A 53 -0.55 9.72 -20.47
CA LEU A 53 0.27 10.79 -19.88
C LEU A 53 1.69 10.33 -19.53
N ASN A 54 1.85 9.13 -18.93
CA ASN A 54 3.15 8.63 -18.49
C ASN A 54 3.32 7.15 -18.86
N ARG A 55 3.83 6.87 -20.05
CA ARG A 55 4.01 5.49 -20.54
C ARG A 55 5.01 4.65 -19.75
N LYS A 56 5.92 5.30 -19.03
CA LYS A 56 6.94 4.62 -18.20
C LYS A 56 6.40 4.16 -16.86
N LEU A 57 5.26 4.71 -16.40
CA LEU A 57 4.68 4.39 -15.12
C LEU A 57 4.44 2.88 -14.96
N THR A 58 4.91 2.34 -13.86
CA THR A 58 4.71 0.92 -13.50
C THR A 58 4.05 0.81 -12.12
N ILE A 59 3.35 -0.30 -11.88
CA ILE A 59 2.89 -0.62 -10.53
C ILE A 59 3.94 -1.52 -9.90
N HIS A 60 4.57 -1.06 -8.82
CA HIS A 60 5.56 -1.83 -8.06
C HIS A 60 4.90 -3.01 -7.36
N GLY A 61 3.76 -2.77 -6.74
CA GLY A 61 2.99 -3.82 -6.11
C GLY A 61 1.90 -3.29 -5.17
N ILE A 62 1.12 -4.24 -4.64
CA ILE A 62 0.12 -4.01 -3.60
C ILE A 62 0.72 -4.47 -2.27
N LEU A 63 0.70 -3.58 -1.27
CA LEU A 63 1.14 -3.85 0.10
C LEU A 63 -0.09 -3.90 1.02
N LEU A 64 -0.34 -5.07 1.61
CA LEU A 64 -1.42 -5.20 2.58
C LEU A 64 -1.02 -4.58 3.92
N THR A 65 -1.88 -3.71 4.45
CA THR A 65 -1.64 -2.98 5.69
C THR A 65 -2.75 -3.23 6.69
N MET A 66 -2.48 -2.93 7.97
CA MET A 66 -3.43 -3.06 9.08
C MET A 66 -4.05 -4.47 9.15
N VAL A 67 -3.24 -5.51 8.87
CA VAL A 67 -3.70 -6.89 8.90
C VAL A 67 -3.80 -7.38 10.34
N ASP A 68 -4.99 -7.71 10.79
CA ASP A 68 -5.20 -8.34 12.09
C ASP A 68 -5.16 -9.86 11.96
N PHE A 69 -4.01 -10.47 12.25
CA PHE A 69 -3.82 -11.92 12.15
C PHE A 69 -4.68 -12.75 13.12
N ARG A 70 -5.30 -12.13 14.10
CA ARG A 70 -6.19 -12.80 15.06
C ARG A 70 -7.54 -13.12 14.42
N THR A 71 -7.88 -12.47 13.30
CA THR A 71 -9.17 -12.65 12.63
C THR A 71 -9.03 -13.45 11.34
N ASN A 72 -9.95 -14.39 11.11
CA ASN A 72 -10.05 -15.10 9.84
C ASN A 72 -10.45 -14.14 8.71
N TYR A 73 -11.23 -13.11 9.04
CA TYR A 73 -11.68 -12.10 8.09
C TYR A 73 -10.51 -11.40 7.36
N ALA A 74 -9.47 -10.98 8.07
CA ALA A 74 -8.31 -10.34 7.44
C ALA A 74 -7.55 -11.32 6.53
N LYS A 75 -7.47 -12.59 6.92
CA LYS A 75 -6.87 -13.66 6.10
C LYS A 75 -7.66 -13.89 4.81
N ASP A 76 -8.98 -13.95 4.91
CA ASP A 76 -9.88 -14.14 3.76
C ASP A 76 -9.77 -12.97 2.78
N ILE A 77 -9.73 -11.73 3.28
CA ILE A 77 -9.54 -10.54 2.43
C ILE A 77 -8.17 -10.59 1.75
N ALA A 78 -7.11 -10.92 2.46
CA ALA A 78 -5.77 -11.06 1.88
C ALA A 78 -5.73 -12.11 0.76
N SER A 79 -6.38 -13.27 0.96
CA SER A 79 -6.51 -14.32 -0.05
C SER A 79 -7.28 -13.81 -1.28
N ARG A 80 -8.41 -13.15 -1.08
CA ARG A 80 -9.22 -12.58 -2.18
C ARG A 80 -8.46 -11.54 -3.00
N VAL A 81 -7.66 -10.68 -2.35
CA VAL A 81 -6.82 -9.71 -3.06
C VAL A 81 -5.78 -10.43 -3.91
N ARG A 82 -5.13 -11.47 -3.36
CA ARG A 82 -4.17 -12.30 -4.12
C ARG A 82 -4.81 -13.03 -5.30
N GLU A 83 -5.96 -13.62 -5.10
CA GLU A 83 -6.70 -14.32 -6.16
C GLU A 83 -7.14 -13.37 -7.28
N THR A 84 -7.63 -12.19 -6.92
CA THR A 84 -8.21 -11.24 -7.88
C THR A 84 -7.13 -10.49 -8.68
N TYR A 85 -6.04 -10.12 -8.03
CA TYR A 85 -5.04 -9.20 -8.61
C TYR A 85 -3.66 -9.84 -8.81
N GLY A 86 -3.32 -10.92 -8.10
CA GLY A 86 -1.99 -11.51 -8.10
C GLY A 86 -1.49 -12.01 -9.45
N SER A 87 -2.39 -12.32 -10.38
CA SER A 87 -2.02 -12.67 -11.76
C SER A 87 -1.57 -11.48 -12.62
N LYS A 88 -1.89 -10.25 -12.22
CA LYS A 88 -1.66 -9.02 -12.99
C LYS A 88 -0.75 -8.01 -12.30
N ILE A 89 -0.75 -8.01 -10.97
CA ILE A 89 -0.02 -7.06 -10.14
C ILE A 89 0.69 -7.84 -9.05
N SER A 90 1.97 -7.56 -8.83
CA SER A 90 2.73 -8.13 -7.72
C SER A 90 2.07 -7.75 -6.39
N ILE A 91 1.93 -8.72 -5.49
CA ILE A 91 1.46 -8.48 -4.12
C ILE A 91 2.58 -8.89 -3.19
N PHE A 92 2.99 -7.97 -2.32
CA PHE A 92 4.05 -8.25 -1.37
C PHE A 92 3.68 -9.40 -0.45
N GLU A 93 4.60 -10.30 -0.21
CA GLU A 93 4.43 -11.41 0.75
C GLU A 93 4.33 -10.88 2.17
N ASN A 94 5.23 -9.94 2.49
CA ASN A 94 5.21 -9.24 3.77
C ASN A 94 4.03 -8.27 3.83
N VAL A 95 3.42 -8.18 5.00
CA VAL A 95 2.29 -7.29 5.27
C VAL A 95 2.59 -6.42 6.49
N ILE A 96 1.96 -5.27 6.58
CA ILE A 96 2.04 -4.42 7.77
C ILE A 96 0.90 -4.81 8.71
N PRO A 97 1.19 -5.36 9.91
CA PRO A 97 0.16 -5.77 10.85
C PRO A 97 -0.53 -4.57 11.50
N LEU A 98 -1.75 -4.78 11.97
CA LEU A 98 -2.41 -3.84 12.86
C LEU A 98 -1.66 -3.81 14.20
N SER A 99 -1.18 -2.64 14.60
CA SER A 99 -0.39 -2.47 15.83
C SER A 99 -0.77 -1.17 16.54
N VAL A 100 -0.99 -1.27 17.84
CA VAL A 100 -1.21 -0.11 18.72
C VAL A 100 0.04 0.77 18.76
N LYS A 101 1.23 0.18 18.67
CA LYS A 101 2.51 0.91 18.66
C LYS A 101 2.68 1.85 17.47
N VAL A 102 2.04 1.56 16.33
CA VAL A 102 2.01 2.49 15.19
C VAL A 102 1.25 3.75 15.54
N ALA A 103 0.12 3.60 16.23
CA ALA A 103 -0.67 4.75 16.70
C ALA A 103 0.08 5.57 17.75
N GLU A 104 0.75 4.91 18.70
CA GLU A 104 1.59 5.56 19.72
C GLU A 104 2.76 6.31 19.08
N ALA A 105 3.47 5.70 18.12
CA ALA A 105 4.56 6.34 17.38
C ALA A 105 4.09 7.62 16.67
N SER A 106 2.91 7.57 16.06
CA SER A 106 2.32 8.73 15.39
C SER A 106 1.96 9.84 16.38
N ALA A 107 1.41 9.49 17.55
CA ALA A 107 1.09 10.45 18.60
C ALA A 107 2.33 11.12 19.22
N GLU A 108 3.44 10.38 19.31
CA GLU A 108 4.71 10.88 19.83
C GLU A 108 5.60 11.59 18.78
N GLY A 109 5.17 11.62 17.50
CA GLY A 109 5.95 12.16 16.39
C GLY A 109 7.25 11.39 16.12
N LYS A 110 7.32 10.12 16.53
CA LYS A 110 8.50 9.28 16.36
C LYS A 110 8.37 8.42 15.10
N VAL A 111 9.51 8.17 14.45
CA VAL A 111 9.56 7.22 13.33
C VAL A 111 9.30 5.82 13.85
N PHE A 112 8.33 5.12 13.27
CA PHE A 112 7.91 3.77 13.69
C PHE A 112 9.06 2.76 13.73
N ILE A 113 10.03 2.86 12.83
CA ILE A 113 11.25 2.03 12.82
C ILE A 113 11.99 2.09 14.16
N VAL A 114 12.09 3.28 14.76
CA VAL A 114 12.82 3.47 16.03
C VAL A 114 12.13 2.73 17.18
N ILE A 115 10.79 2.70 17.18
CA ILE A 115 10.02 1.98 18.20
C ILE A 115 10.11 0.46 18.02
N VAL A 116 10.10 -0.02 16.78
CA VAL A 116 10.19 -1.44 16.46
C VAL A 116 11.60 -2.01 16.66
N GLN A 117 12.66 -1.20 16.50
CA GLN A 117 14.04 -1.63 16.81
C GLN A 117 14.24 -1.96 18.29
N MET A 118 13.45 -1.39 19.18
CA MET A 118 13.51 -1.74 20.61
C MET A 118 12.88 -3.10 20.94
N GLU A 119 12.10 -3.69 20.03
CA GLU A 119 11.43 -4.98 20.24
C GLU A 119 11.51 -5.89 19.00
N LYS A 120 12.60 -6.65 18.84
CA LYS A 120 12.75 -7.91 18.04
C LYS A 120 11.97 -8.09 16.72
N TYR A 121 11.43 -7.05 16.05
CA TYR A 121 10.68 -7.15 14.79
C TYR A 121 11.41 -6.61 13.56
N LEU A 122 12.74 -6.65 13.59
CA LEU A 122 13.63 -6.11 12.55
C LEU A 122 13.50 -6.78 11.17
N TRP A 123 12.80 -7.89 11.07
CA TRP A 123 12.67 -8.65 9.82
C TRP A 123 11.56 -8.15 8.88
N LEU A 124 10.65 -7.29 9.37
CA LEU A 124 9.51 -6.76 8.59
C LEU A 124 9.87 -5.65 7.60
N MET A 125 11.09 -5.11 7.65
CA MET A 125 11.50 -3.96 6.83
C MET A 125 12.76 -4.19 6.00
N LYS A 126 13.11 -5.43 5.69
CA LYS A 126 14.01 -5.70 4.56
C LYS A 126 13.19 -5.69 3.28
N ILE A 127 13.04 -4.49 2.71
CA ILE A 127 12.67 -4.27 1.31
C ILE A 127 13.93 -4.36 0.48
#